data_ae7647132e24fdaea0fdb1936526c9ec
#
_entry.id   ae7647132e24fdaea0fdb1936526c9ec
#
_cell.length_a   1.000
_cell.length_b   1.000
_cell.length_c   1.000
_cell.angle_alpha   90.00
_cell.angle_beta   90.00
_cell.angle_gamma   90.00
#
_symmetry.space_group_name_H-M   'P 1'
#
loop_
_entity.id
_entity.type
_entity.pdbx_description
1 polymer ?
#
loop_
_entity_poly.entity_id
_entity_poly.type
_entity_poly.pdbx_seq_one_letter_code
_entity_poly.pdbx_strand_id
1 'polypeptide(L)'
;LGLWAWRFLSIKTSKHFSAGVACLYAISVLILGFIGFWFIQDLQENYKLIAVGTFITLYGIAFSGPLPLINAIVADISDKLNFDQGENISGTVFSFLTTMTKIGFALAALIPYMVLEMLMGFEISLGTENSYFSKMGIFYIYTFVPIISYSIAAYLLFSHSLSREEHAEIKHNLVN
;
A
#
# COMPACT_ATOMS: atom_id res chain seq x y z
N LEU A 1 15.02 -0.44 7.57
CA LEU A 1 14.45 0.24 8.74
C LEU A 1 12.93 0.03 8.81
N GLY A 2 12.16 0.32 7.76
CA GLY A 2 10.70 0.19 7.75
C GLY A 2 10.20 -1.20 8.11
N LEU A 3 10.74 -2.27 7.49
CA LEU A 3 10.38 -3.66 7.80
C LEU A 3 10.52 -4.00 9.29
N TRP A 4 11.58 -3.51 9.94
CA TRP A 4 11.80 -3.74 11.38
C TRP A 4 10.73 -3.05 12.22
N ALA A 5 10.37 -1.82 11.89
CA ALA A 5 9.35 -1.07 12.60
C ALA A 5 7.97 -1.78 12.51
N TRP A 6 7.58 -2.19 11.31
CA TRP A 6 6.30 -2.87 11.09
C TRP A 6 6.25 -4.26 11.71
N ARG A 7 7.37 -5.02 11.65
CA ARG A 7 7.50 -6.29 12.36
C ARG A 7 7.34 -6.11 13.87
N PHE A 8 8.04 -5.14 14.44
CA PHE A 8 7.95 -4.87 15.88
C PHE A 8 6.53 -4.50 16.29
N LEU A 9 5.86 -3.65 15.52
CA LEU A 9 4.47 -3.29 15.78
C LEU A 9 3.56 -4.51 15.67
N SER A 10 3.72 -5.36 14.67
CA SER A 10 2.90 -6.55 14.47
C SER A 10 3.06 -7.61 15.57
N ILE A 11 4.26 -7.68 16.20
CA ILE A 11 4.49 -8.54 17.35
C ILE A 11 3.76 -8.01 18.60
N LYS A 12 3.72 -6.69 18.80
CA LYS A 12 3.07 -6.06 19.96
C LYS A 12 1.56 -5.96 19.85
N THR A 13 1.05 -5.83 18.65
CA THR A 13 -0.40 -5.66 18.40
C THR A 13 -0.96 -6.86 17.63
N SER A 14 -1.40 -6.66 16.40
CA SER A 14 -1.78 -7.72 15.45
C SER A 14 -1.26 -7.39 14.06
N LYS A 15 -1.21 -8.41 13.18
CA LYS A 15 -0.78 -8.22 11.79
C LYS A 15 -1.72 -7.28 11.04
N HIS A 16 -3.04 -7.44 11.23
CA HIS A 16 -4.07 -6.58 10.64
C HIS A 16 -3.96 -5.13 11.11
N PHE A 17 -3.85 -4.93 12.42
CA PHE A 17 -3.68 -3.60 13.00
C PHE A 17 -2.40 -2.93 12.48
N SER A 18 -1.28 -3.64 12.47
CA SER A 18 -0.01 -3.11 11.97
C SER A 18 -0.08 -2.75 10.48
N ALA A 19 -0.73 -3.58 9.66
CA ALA A 19 -0.94 -3.28 8.24
C ALA A 19 -1.85 -2.05 8.04
N GLY A 20 -2.93 -1.93 8.82
CA GLY A 20 -3.82 -0.76 8.80
C GLY A 20 -3.09 0.53 9.19
N VAL A 21 -2.26 0.48 10.26
CA VAL A 21 -1.43 1.62 10.68
C VAL A 21 -0.40 1.99 9.60
N ALA A 22 0.19 1.01 8.90
CA ALA A 22 1.09 1.28 7.78
C ALA A 22 0.38 2.01 6.63
N CYS A 23 -0.88 1.65 6.33
CA CYS A 23 -1.69 2.37 5.36
C CYS A 23 -1.98 3.82 5.80
N LEU A 24 -2.35 4.04 7.07
CA LEU A 24 -2.56 5.38 7.60
C LEU A 24 -1.29 6.23 7.59
N TYR A 25 -0.15 5.63 7.90
CA TYR A 25 1.15 6.29 7.79
C TYR A 25 1.45 6.69 6.34
N ALA A 26 1.18 5.79 5.36
CA ALA A 26 1.34 6.11 3.94
C ALA A 26 0.46 7.31 3.51
N ILE A 27 -0.81 7.33 3.93
CA ILE A 27 -1.72 8.46 3.69
C ILE A 27 -1.15 9.75 4.28
N SER A 28 -0.66 9.72 5.52
CA SER A 28 -0.08 10.90 6.19
C SER A 28 1.14 11.43 5.42
N VAL A 29 2.03 10.56 4.96
CA VAL A 29 3.20 10.93 4.16
C VAL A 29 2.79 11.53 2.82
N LEU A 30 1.77 10.98 2.14
CA LEU A 30 1.27 11.51 0.87
C LEU A 30 0.64 12.90 1.05
N ILE A 31 -0.13 13.11 2.12
CA ILE A 31 -0.71 14.42 2.44
C ILE A 31 0.39 15.44 2.73
N LEU A 32 1.39 15.06 3.53
CA LEU A 32 2.54 15.92 3.82
C LEU A 32 3.34 16.24 2.54
N GLY A 33 3.52 15.27 1.67
CA GLY A 33 4.15 15.46 0.36
C GLY A 33 3.36 16.40 -0.54
N PHE A 34 2.03 16.26 -0.55
CA PHE A 34 1.13 17.15 -1.29
C PHE A 34 1.23 18.61 -0.80
N ILE A 35 1.15 18.82 0.50
CA ILE A 35 1.30 20.15 1.10
C ILE A 35 2.71 20.69 0.87
N GLY A 36 3.73 19.86 1.13
CA GLY A 36 5.13 20.23 0.98
C GLY A 36 5.53 20.64 -0.44
N PHE A 37 4.88 20.06 -1.46
CA PHE A 37 5.13 20.41 -2.86
C PHE A 37 4.97 21.91 -3.13
N TRP A 38 3.98 22.56 -2.54
CA TRP A 38 3.74 24.00 -2.73
C TRP A 38 4.78 24.88 -2.04
N PHE A 39 5.35 24.41 -0.92
CA PHE A 39 6.39 25.14 -0.19
C PHE A 39 7.79 24.91 -0.75
N ILE A 40 8.03 23.78 -1.43
CA ILE A 40 9.35 23.44 -1.95
C ILE A 40 9.70 24.27 -3.20
N GLN A 41 8.72 24.76 -3.95
CA GLN A 41 8.94 25.46 -5.22
C GLN A 41 9.87 26.67 -5.09
N ASP A 42 9.78 27.40 -3.99
CA ASP A 42 10.56 28.63 -3.73
C ASP A 42 11.91 28.36 -3.05
N LEU A 43 12.24 27.08 -2.74
CA LEU A 43 13.51 26.74 -2.11
C LEU A 43 14.66 26.69 -3.09
N GLN A 44 15.89 26.87 -2.56
CA GLN A 44 17.11 26.62 -3.33
C GLN A 44 17.21 25.13 -3.70
N GLU A 45 17.87 24.81 -4.82
CA GLU A 45 17.96 23.46 -5.38
C GLU A 45 18.46 22.40 -4.38
N ASN A 46 19.46 22.74 -3.56
CA ASN A 46 19.98 21.82 -2.54
C ASN A 46 18.92 21.43 -1.50
N TYR A 47 18.08 22.37 -1.08
CA TYR A 47 16.99 22.09 -0.13
C TYR A 47 15.85 21.32 -0.78
N LYS A 48 15.57 21.53 -2.06
CA LYS A 48 14.64 20.72 -2.85
C LYS A 48 15.05 19.26 -2.87
N LEU A 49 16.32 18.98 -3.14
CA LEU A 49 16.85 17.61 -3.14
C LEU A 49 16.72 16.93 -1.78
N ILE A 50 17.04 17.66 -0.70
CA ILE A 50 16.89 17.13 0.66
C ILE A 50 15.42 16.84 0.97
N ALA A 51 14.51 17.75 0.63
CA ALA A 51 13.08 17.58 0.89
C ALA A 51 12.49 16.40 0.11
N VAL A 52 12.82 16.27 -1.18
CA VAL A 52 12.40 15.14 -2.02
C VAL A 52 13.00 13.83 -1.50
N GLY A 53 14.30 13.81 -1.15
CA GLY A 53 14.94 12.62 -0.58
C GLY A 53 14.31 12.19 0.74
N THR A 54 13.96 13.15 1.59
CA THR A 54 13.24 12.88 2.84
C THR A 54 11.86 12.29 2.57
N PHE A 55 11.09 12.87 1.65
CA PHE A 55 9.79 12.35 1.25
C PHE A 55 9.87 10.91 0.72
N ILE A 56 10.81 10.64 -0.20
CA ILE A 56 11.03 9.29 -0.76
C ILE A 56 11.39 8.30 0.35
N THR A 57 12.21 8.70 1.30
CA THR A 57 12.61 7.85 2.44
C THR A 57 11.42 7.52 3.33
N LEU A 58 10.62 8.52 3.70
CA LEU A 58 9.41 8.34 4.52
C LEU A 58 8.39 7.46 3.79
N TYR A 59 8.18 7.70 2.51
CA TYR A 59 7.27 6.89 1.69
C TYR A 59 7.77 5.45 1.51
N GLY A 60 9.08 5.26 1.36
CA GLY A 60 9.71 3.93 1.32
C GLY A 60 9.49 3.13 2.62
N ILE A 61 9.54 3.80 3.78
CA ILE A 61 9.19 3.18 5.06
C ILE A 61 7.72 2.73 5.06
N ALA A 62 6.80 3.57 4.59
CA ALA A 62 5.39 3.23 4.47
C ALA A 62 5.18 2.01 3.58
N PHE A 63 5.78 2.01 2.40
CA PHE A 63 5.61 0.96 1.39
C PHE A 63 6.19 -0.40 1.81
N SER A 64 7.20 -0.41 2.69
CA SER A 64 7.85 -1.63 3.16
C SER A 64 6.99 -2.52 4.07
N GLY A 65 5.90 -1.98 4.64
CA GLY A 65 5.07 -2.70 5.63
C GLY A 65 3.96 -3.56 5.05
N PRO A 66 3.08 -3.04 4.21
CA PRO A 66 1.84 -3.73 3.85
C PRO A 66 2.06 -5.09 3.18
N LEU A 67 2.95 -5.20 2.22
CA LEU A 67 3.12 -6.43 1.43
C LEU A 67 3.53 -7.65 2.28
N PRO A 68 4.56 -7.59 3.12
CA PRO A 68 4.90 -8.71 4.01
C PRO A 68 3.79 -9.03 5.02
N LEU A 69 3.12 -8.00 5.55
CA LEU A 69 2.04 -8.20 6.51
C LEU A 69 0.82 -8.84 5.87
N ILE A 70 0.45 -8.45 4.64
CA ILE A 70 -0.65 -9.08 3.89
C ILE A 70 -0.33 -10.55 3.62
N ASN A 71 0.89 -10.88 3.20
CA ASN A 71 1.29 -12.28 3.00
C ASN A 71 1.17 -13.10 4.30
N ALA A 72 1.54 -12.50 5.43
CA ALA A 72 1.41 -13.16 6.72
C ALA A 72 -0.06 -13.31 7.18
N ILE A 73 -0.92 -12.35 6.85
CA ILE A 73 -2.37 -12.42 7.11
C ILE A 73 -3.01 -13.51 6.24
N VAL A 74 -2.64 -13.59 4.97
CA VAL A 74 -3.17 -14.61 4.05
C VAL A 74 -2.73 -16.00 4.46
N ALA A 75 -1.52 -16.17 5.03
CA ALA A 75 -1.11 -17.45 5.61
C ALA A 75 -2.02 -17.84 6.78
N ASP A 76 -2.33 -16.91 7.70
CA ASP A 76 -3.23 -17.18 8.83
C ASP A 76 -4.67 -17.54 8.36
N ILE A 77 -5.16 -16.86 7.32
CA ILE A 77 -6.45 -17.16 6.69
C ILE A 77 -6.42 -18.55 6.03
N SER A 78 -5.33 -18.89 5.36
CA SER A 78 -5.13 -20.19 4.75
C SER A 78 -5.18 -21.32 5.79
N ASP A 79 -4.51 -21.14 6.93
CA ASP A 79 -4.54 -22.12 8.03
C ASP A 79 -5.96 -22.30 8.56
N LYS A 80 -6.72 -21.22 8.73
CA LYS A 80 -8.13 -21.27 9.15
C LYS A 80 -9.00 -22.01 8.15
N LEU A 81 -8.88 -21.71 6.87
CA LEU A 81 -9.65 -22.38 5.82
C LEU A 81 -9.31 -23.87 5.71
N ASN A 82 -8.04 -24.25 5.87
CA ASN A 82 -7.64 -25.66 5.90
C ASN A 82 -8.28 -26.40 7.08
N PHE A 83 -8.34 -25.75 8.24
CA PHE A 83 -9.01 -26.31 9.42
C PHE A 83 -10.50 -26.47 9.22
N ASP A 84 -11.19 -25.43 8.71
CA ASP A 84 -12.64 -25.42 8.51
C ASP A 84 -13.10 -26.43 7.44
N GLN A 85 -12.31 -26.64 6.39
CA GLN A 85 -12.65 -27.51 5.27
C GLN A 85 -12.09 -28.94 5.40
N GLY A 86 -11.14 -29.16 6.30
CA GLY A 86 -10.49 -30.47 6.45
C GLY A 86 -9.58 -30.86 5.27
N GLU A 87 -9.28 -29.93 4.36
CA GLU A 87 -8.46 -30.13 3.17
C GLU A 87 -7.40 -29.04 3.05
N ASN A 88 -6.24 -29.37 2.47
CA ASN A 88 -5.18 -28.40 2.24
C ASN A 88 -5.44 -27.58 0.95
N ILE A 89 -6.01 -26.40 1.12
CA ILE A 89 -6.30 -25.45 0.03
C ILE A 89 -5.32 -24.27 -0.05
N SER A 90 -4.21 -24.32 0.69
CA SER A 90 -3.23 -23.23 0.76
C SER A 90 -2.75 -22.78 -0.61
N GLY A 91 -2.51 -23.72 -1.53
CA GLY A 91 -2.13 -23.42 -2.91
C GLY A 91 -3.15 -22.54 -3.64
N THR A 92 -4.44 -22.80 -3.46
CA THR A 92 -5.52 -22.02 -4.07
C THR A 92 -5.57 -20.61 -3.49
N VAL A 93 -5.45 -20.47 -2.17
CA VAL A 93 -5.46 -19.17 -1.48
C VAL A 93 -4.31 -18.28 -1.93
N PHE A 94 -3.08 -18.82 -1.99
CA PHE A 94 -1.92 -18.05 -2.45
C PHE A 94 -1.94 -17.78 -3.96
N SER A 95 -2.50 -18.67 -4.78
CA SER A 95 -2.71 -18.43 -6.20
C SER A 95 -3.69 -17.28 -6.44
N PHE A 96 -4.77 -17.22 -5.64
CA PHE A 96 -5.72 -16.11 -5.69
C PHE A 96 -5.05 -14.78 -5.30
N LEU A 97 -4.30 -14.75 -4.19
CA LEU A 97 -3.53 -13.57 -3.79
C LEU A 97 -2.59 -13.08 -4.90
N THR A 98 -1.83 -14.02 -5.50
CA THR A 98 -0.88 -13.70 -6.57
C THR A 98 -1.60 -13.13 -7.80
N THR A 99 -2.74 -13.72 -8.16
CA THR A 99 -3.55 -13.24 -9.29
C THR A 99 -4.10 -11.84 -9.02
N MET A 100 -4.68 -11.60 -7.84
CA MET A 100 -5.17 -10.28 -7.44
C MET A 100 -4.05 -9.23 -7.42
N THR A 101 -2.87 -9.60 -6.96
CA THR A 101 -1.70 -8.72 -6.96
C THR A 101 -1.29 -8.33 -8.37
N LYS A 102 -1.25 -9.28 -9.32
CA LYS A 102 -0.94 -9.00 -10.73
C LYS A 102 -1.98 -8.11 -11.39
N ILE A 103 -3.26 -8.38 -11.15
CA ILE A 103 -4.36 -7.52 -11.63
C ILE A 103 -4.20 -6.11 -11.05
N GLY A 104 -3.92 -5.99 -9.75
CA GLY A 104 -3.70 -4.71 -9.10
C GLY A 104 -2.56 -3.91 -9.72
N PHE A 105 -1.42 -4.54 -10.01
CA PHE A 105 -0.30 -3.87 -10.71
C PHE A 105 -0.66 -3.45 -12.13
N ALA A 106 -1.39 -4.27 -12.88
CA ALA A 106 -1.83 -3.91 -14.23
C ALA A 106 -2.79 -2.69 -14.20
N LEU A 107 -3.75 -2.69 -13.28
CA LEU A 107 -4.69 -1.57 -13.11
C LEU A 107 -3.99 -0.30 -12.60
N ALA A 108 -3.02 -0.44 -11.70
CA ALA A 108 -2.24 0.68 -11.17
C ALA A 108 -1.39 1.38 -12.24
N ALA A 109 -1.01 0.69 -13.30
CA ALA A 109 -0.36 1.30 -14.47
C ALA A 109 -1.37 1.87 -15.46
N LEU A 110 -2.42 1.13 -15.78
CA LEU A 110 -3.38 1.45 -16.83
C LEU A 110 -4.28 2.64 -16.45
N ILE A 111 -4.90 2.61 -15.27
CA ILE A 111 -5.92 3.61 -14.89
C ILE A 111 -5.34 5.02 -14.82
N PRO A 112 -4.21 5.28 -14.11
CA PRO A 112 -3.61 6.60 -14.07
C PRO A 112 -3.24 7.13 -15.46
N TYR A 113 -2.70 6.26 -16.32
CA TYR A 113 -2.33 6.64 -17.67
C TYR A 113 -3.55 7.04 -18.50
N MET A 114 -4.62 6.23 -18.49
CA MET A 114 -5.86 6.55 -19.18
C MET A 114 -6.47 7.87 -18.71
N VAL A 115 -6.48 8.12 -17.40
CA VAL A 115 -7.00 9.38 -16.85
C VAL A 115 -6.16 10.57 -17.30
N LEU A 116 -4.83 10.44 -17.29
CA LEU A 116 -3.94 11.51 -17.75
C LEU A 116 -4.13 11.82 -19.23
N GLU A 117 -4.20 10.81 -20.09
CA GLU A 117 -4.35 11.00 -21.54
C GLU A 117 -5.74 11.52 -21.87
N MET A 118 -6.81 10.84 -21.40
CA MET A 118 -8.18 11.11 -21.83
C MET A 118 -8.79 12.35 -21.18
N LEU A 119 -8.46 12.62 -19.90
CA LEU A 119 -9.09 13.73 -19.16
C LEU A 119 -8.19 14.97 -19.05
N MET A 120 -6.86 14.80 -19.11
CA MET A 120 -5.92 15.89 -18.90
C MET A 120 -5.08 16.22 -20.14
N GLY A 121 -5.28 15.51 -21.24
CA GLY A 121 -4.59 15.74 -22.49
C GLY A 121 -3.07 15.59 -22.38
N PHE A 122 -2.60 14.65 -21.56
CA PHE A 122 -1.18 14.36 -21.42
C PHE A 122 -0.70 13.50 -22.57
N GLU A 123 0.33 13.96 -23.29
CA GLU A 123 0.96 13.22 -24.38
C GLU A 123 2.42 12.89 -24.01
N ILE A 124 2.77 11.60 -24.02
CA ILE A 124 4.13 11.14 -23.72
C ILE A 124 5.15 11.76 -24.71
N SER A 125 4.77 11.87 -25.98
CA SER A 125 5.60 12.44 -27.05
C SER A 125 6.05 13.87 -26.78
N LEU A 126 5.23 14.66 -26.08
CA LEU A 126 5.51 16.06 -25.76
C LEU A 126 6.44 16.23 -24.54
N GLY A 127 6.65 15.19 -23.73
CA GLY A 127 7.54 15.25 -22.57
C GLY A 127 7.30 16.47 -21.69
N THR A 128 8.31 17.35 -21.59
CA THR A 128 8.22 18.60 -20.82
C THR A 128 7.38 19.70 -21.46
N GLU A 129 7.01 19.56 -22.72
CA GLU A 129 6.18 20.52 -23.46
C GLU A 129 4.68 20.37 -23.18
N ASN A 130 4.29 19.30 -22.48
CA ASN A 130 2.93 19.17 -22.00
C ASN A 130 2.45 20.41 -21.24
N SER A 131 1.15 20.69 -21.33
CA SER A 131 0.55 21.82 -20.63
C SER A 131 0.79 21.76 -19.12
N TYR A 132 0.75 22.90 -18.44
CA TYR A 132 0.86 22.94 -16.98
C TYR A 132 -0.23 22.08 -16.32
N PHE A 133 -1.45 22.12 -16.86
CA PHE A 133 -2.59 21.33 -16.37
C PHE A 133 -2.32 19.81 -16.48
N SER A 134 -1.80 19.35 -17.63
CA SER A 134 -1.46 17.94 -17.84
C SER A 134 -0.35 17.48 -16.89
N LYS A 135 0.67 18.32 -16.66
CA LYS A 135 1.77 18.01 -15.69
C LYS A 135 1.27 17.97 -14.25
N MET A 136 0.39 18.89 -13.87
CA MET A 136 -0.24 18.87 -12.54
C MET A 136 -1.14 17.65 -12.36
N GLY A 137 -1.73 17.15 -13.43
CA GLY A 137 -2.50 15.92 -13.44
C GLY A 137 -1.72 14.72 -12.92
N ILE A 138 -0.47 14.58 -13.33
CA ILE A 138 0.42 13.53 -12.82
C ILE A 138 0.51 13.62 -11.30
N PHE A 139 0.80 14.82 -10.79
CA PHE A 139 0.93 15.06 -9.35
C PHE A 139 -0.34 14.71 -8.57
N TYR A 140 -1.51 15.13 -9.07
CA TYR A 140 -2.79 14.82 -8.45
C TYR A 140 -3.09 13.32 -8.44
N ILE A 141 -2.92 12.65 -9.58
CA ILE A 141 -3.22 11.21 -9.69
C ILE A 141 -2.31 10.40 -8.78
N TYR A 142 -1.00 10.66 -8.81
CA TYR A 142 -0.03 9.96 -7.96
C TYR A 142 -0.19 10.25 -6.46
N THR A 143 -0.91 11.31 -6.10
CA THR A 143 -1.23 11.62 -4.70
C THR A 143 -2.58 11.03 -4.28
N PHE A 144 -3.65 11.33 -5.01
CA PHE A 144 -5.00 11.01 -4.57
C PHE A 144 -5.40 9.55 -4.80
N VAL A 145 -4.97 8.93 -5.90
CA VAL A 145 -5.29 7.51 -6.16
C VAL A 145 -4.73 6.60 -5.06
N PRO A 146 -3.46 6.70 -4.65
CA PRO A 146 -2.95 5.93 -3.53
C PRO A 146 -3.64 6.26 -2.19
N ILE A 147 -3.98 7.53 -1.91
CA ILE A 147 -4.71 7.91 -0.70
C ILE A 147 -6.04 7.17 -0.63
N ILE A 148 -6.82 7.16 -1.70
CA ILE A 148 -8.10 6.45 -1.76
C ILE A 148 -7.87 4.95 -1.56
N SER A 149 -6.91 4.37 -2.26
CA SER A 149 -6.60 2.93 -2.19
C SER A 149 -6.16 2.52 -0.78
N TYR A 150 -5.26 3.27 -0.14
CA TYR A 150 -4.83 3.01 1.23
C TYR A 150 -5.96 3.24 2.25
N SER A 151 -6.87 4.18 2.00
CA SER A 151 -8.02 4.41 2.88
C SER A 151 -8.98 3.21 2.87
N ILE A 152 -9.28 2.67 1.69
CA ILE A 152 -10.08 1.45 1.55
C ILE A 152 -9.38 0.27 2.21
N ALA A 153 -8.08 0.09 1.96
CA ALA A 153 -7.30 -0.99 2.55
C ALA A 153 -7.25 -0.89 4.08
N ALA A 154 -7.03 0.30 4.64
CA ALA A 154 -7.03 0.52 6.09
C ALA A 154 -8.40 0.19 6.70
N TYR A 155 -9.48 0.65 6.07
CA TYR A 155 -10.84 0.34 6.52
C TYR A 155 -11.09 -1.16 6.57
N LEU A 156 -10.75 -1.90 5.51
CA LEU A 156 -10.93 -3.36 5.45
C LEU A 156 -10.06 -4.07 6.50
N LEU A 157 -8.81 -3.64 6.68
CA LEU A 157 -7.90 -4.24 7.66
C LEU A 157 -8.34 -4.02 9.11
N PHE A 158 -8.97 -2.89 9.43
CA PHE A 158 -9.51 -2.64 10.76
C PHE A 158 -10.87 -3.29 10.99
N SER A 159 -11.65 -3.50 9.94
CA SER A 159 -12.99 -4.09 10.03
C SER A 159 -12.97 -5.61 10.20
N HIS A 160 -11.93 -6.29 9.71
CA HIS A 160 -11.82 -7.75 9.70
C HIS A 160 -10.51 -8.16 10.37
N SER A 161 -10.55 -8.54 11.64
CA SER A 161 -9.39 -9.04 12.36
C SER A 161 -9.64 -10.46 12.88
N LEU A 162 -8.79 -11.40 12.48
CA LEU A 162 -8.69 -12.70 13.16
C LEU A 162 -7.98 -12.44 14.50
N SER A 163 -8.58 -12.88 15.61
CA SER A 163 -7.94 -12.71 16.91
C SER A 163 -6.71 -13.62 17.02
N ARG A 164 -5.71 -13.21 17.80
CA ARG A 164 -4.52 -14.04 18.02
C ARG A 164 -4.85 -15.36 18.73
N GLU A 165 -5.82 -15.31 19.63
CA GLU A 165 -6.30 -16.46 20.39
C GLU A 165 -6.94 -17.48 19.47
N GLU A 166 -7.84 -17.05 18.60
CA GLU A 166 -8.49 -17.87 17.58
C GLU A 166 -7.47 -18.53 16.64
N HIS A 167 -6.47 -17.77 16.16
CA HIS A 167 -5.42 -18.32 15.31
C HIS A 167 -4.53 -19.34 16.06
N ALA A 168 -4.20 -19.09 17.33
CA ALA A 168 -3.39 -20.02 18.13
C ALA A 168 -4.15 -21.32 18.39
N GLU A 169 -5.45 -21.27 18.64
CA GLU A 169 -6.31 -22.44 18.83
C GLU A 169 -6.42 -23.28 17.55
N ILE A 170 -6.64 -22.63 16.38
CA ILE A 170 -6.67 -23.31 15.08
C ILE A 170 -5.36 -24.03 14.82
N LYS A 171 -4.24 -23.37 15.05
CA LYS A 171 -2.89 -23.96 14.84
C LYS A 171 -2.64 -25.15 15.76
N HIS A 172 -3.08 -25.08 17.00
CA HIS A 172 -2.95 -26.20 17.94
C HIS A 172 -3.76 -27.42 17.46
N ASN A 173 -4.96 -27.19 16.92
CA ASN A 173 -5.84 -28.25 16.44
C ASN A 173 -5.41 -28.85 15.08
N LEU A 174 -4.66 -28.11 14.27
CA LEU A 174 -4.10 -28.63 12.99
C LEU A 174 -2.87 -29.54 13.18
N VAL A 175 -2.19 -29.45 14.34
CA VAL A 175 -0.97 -30.24 14.62
C VAL A 175 -1.28 -31.54 15.36
N ASN A 176 -2.42 -31.65 16.03
CA ASN A 176 -2.89 -32.83 16.73
C ASN A 176 -3.85 -33.64 15.87
#